data_6a8a51179abfeb96909b8736b3000348
#
_entry.id   6a8a51179abfeb96909b8736b3000348
#
_cell.length_a   1.000
_cell.length_b   1.000
_cell.length_c   1.000
_cell.angle_alpha   90.00
_cell.angle_beta   90.00
_cell.angle_gamma   90.00
#
_symmetry.space_group_name_H-M   'P 1'
#
loop_
_entity.id
_entity.type
_entity.pdbx_description
1 polymer ?
#
loop_
_entity_poly.entity_id
_entity_poly.type
_entity_poly.pdbx_seq_one_letter_code
_entity_poly.pdbx_strand_id
1 'polypeptide(L)'
;MGKKLKACRHVIATLCLFWLAFMLLGIIFTTFEPLPLLKNSITLTGFIAFVVSAFFFHRHRFTVIYVFGHELTHWATAKLFFKKTGRIRVGRLSGSTEIYNTNIAITLAPYNSPFYLMVVVGVFGISQLFVYPSPLWAAYMVSALVGVTYAYHIMLNIFALRQAQSDLELYGRVFSLAFILAGNALFLLLALLIATAQWKDAFHAFTKLLILQWDALRAIAHGLHEALHNYMTDKQ
;
A
#
# COMPACT_ATOMS: atom_id res chain seq x y z
N MET A 1 13.65 22.91 -23.37
CA MET A 1 12.31 22.98 -22.73
C MET A 1 11.79 21.61 -22.27
N GLY A 2 11.94 20.53 -23.02
CA GLY A 2 11.40 19.21 -22.65
C GLY A 2 11.92 18.55 -21.37
N LYS A 3 13.21 18.71 -21.00
CA LYS A 3 13.77 18.10 -19.77
C LYS A 3 13.23 18.75 -18.49
N LYS A 4 13.15 20.07 -18.45
CA LYS A 4 12.62 20.83 -17.29
C LYS A 4 11.12 20.51 -17.06
N LEU A 5 10.34 20.41 -18.13
CA LEU A 5 8.92 20.05 -18.04
C LEU A 5 8.72 18.61 -17.54
N LYS A 6 9.54 17.65 -17.98
CA LYS A 6 9.49 16.27 -17.48
C LYS A 6 9.85 16.21 -15.99
N ALA A 7 10.89 16.92 -15.55
CA ALA A 7 11.25 17.00 -14.14
C ALA A 7 10.13 17.62 -13.28
N CYS A 8 9.53 18.72 -13.72
CA CYS A 8 8.41 19.35 -13.02
C CYS A 8 7.20 18.39 -12.89
N ARG A 9 6.80 17.73 -13.96
CA ARG A 9 5.73 16.71 -13.93
C ARG A 9 6.03 15.57 -12.97
N HIS A 10 7.28 15.12 -12.90
CA HIS A 10 7.69 14.06 -11.98
C HIS A 10 7.59 14.49 -10.52
N VAL A 11 8.05 15.72 -10.19
CA VAL A 11 7.92 16.30 -8.85
C VAL A 11 6.45 16.44 -8.45
N ILE A 12 5.61 17.00 -9.32
CA ILE A 12 4.18 17.15 -9.05
C ILE A 12 3.53 15.78 -8.80
N ALA A 13 3.80 14.79 -9.65
CA ALA A 13 3.26 13.44 -9.47
C ALA A 13 3.70 12.81 -8.13
N THR A 14 4.95 13.02 -7.72
CA THR A 14 5.47 12.56 -6.41
C THR A 14 4.71 13.21 -5.26
N LEU A 15 4.51 14.53 -5.30
CA LEU A 15 3.75 15.26 -4.27
C LEU A 15 2.30 14.79 -4.21
N CYS A 16 1.65 14.59 -5.36
CA CYS A 16 0.28 14.04 -5.43
C CYS A 16 0.19 12.63 -4.81
N LEU A 17 1.21 11.78 -5.00
CA LEU A 17 1.23 10.44 -4.42
C LEU A 17 1.41 10.49 -2.89
N PHE A 18 2.25 11.36 -2.36
CA PHE A 18 2.37 11.55 -0.92
C PHE A 18 1.08 12.11 -0.32
N TRP A 19 0.45 13.07 -0.99
CA TRP A 19 -0.85 13.59 -0.57
C TRP A 19 -1.92 12.49 -0.58
N LEU A 20 -1.99 11.67 -1.64
CA LEU A 20 -2.90 10.53 -1.72
C LEU A 20 -2.65 9.53 -0.58
N ALA A 21 -1.40 9.17 -0.31
CA ALA A 21 -1.06 8.28 0.80
C ALA A 21 -1.51 8.86 2.15
N PHE A 22 -1.28 10.16 2.38
CA PHE A 22 -1.73 10.86 3.58
C PHE A 22 -3.26 10.83 3.73
N MET A 23 -4.00 11.08 2.64
CA MET A 23 -5.47 11.00 2.63
C MET A 23 -5.96 9.60 2.95
N LEU A 24 -5.40 8.57 2.32
CA LEU A 24 -5.77 7.17 2.55
C LEU A 24 -5.51 6.74 3.99
N LEU A 25 -4.36 7.09 4.55
CA LEU A 25 -4.05 6.84 5.96
C LEU A 25 -4.99 7.61 6.90
N GLY A 26 -5.30 8.87 6.57
CA GLY A 26 -6.27 9.68 7.32
C GLY A 26 -7.65 9.03 7.35
N ILE A 27 -8.14 8.50 6.22
CA ILE A 27 -9.41 7.76 6.14
C ILE A 27 -9.33 6.50 7.02
N ILE A 28 -8.24 5.74 6.95
CA ILE A 28 -8.06 4.54 7.78
C ILE A 28 -8.16 4.90 9.26
N PHE A 29 -7.39 5.88 9.72
CA PHE A 29 -7.36 6.26 11.14
C PHE A 29 -8.66 6.88 11.65
N THR A 30 -9.43 7.56 10.79
CA THR A 30 -10.70 8.18 11.19
C THR A 30 -11.89 7.22 11.10
N THR A 31 -11.82 6.22 10.22
CA THR A 31 -12.90 5.23 10.03
C THR A 31 -12.76 4.05 10.97
N PHE A 32 -11.54 3.56 11.14
CA PHE A 32 -11.26 2.32 11.86
C PHE A 32 -10.58 2.61 13.19
N GLU A 33 -11.39 2.80 14.23
CA GLU A 33 -10.84 2.90 15.58
C GLU A 33 -10.18 1.57 15.99
N PRO A 34 -8.90 1.56 16.37
CA PRO A 34 -8.19 0.30 16.66
C PRO A 34 -8.75 -0.44 17.87
N LEU A 35 -9.19 0.27 18.92
CA LEU A 35 -9.68 -0.36 20.15
C LEU A 35 -10.96 -1.20 19.98
N PRO A 36 -12.02 -0.73 19.27
CA PRO A 36 -13.18 -1.55 18.95
C PRO A 36 -12.85 -2.76 18.09
N LEU A 37 -11.96 -2.61 17.10
CA LEU A 37 -11.53 -3.73 16.26
C LEU A 37 -10.82 -4.83 17.06
N LEU A 38 -9.98 -4.46 18.02
CA LEU A 38 -9.24 -5.40 18.86
C LEU A 38 -10.12 -6.07 19.93
N LYS A 39 -11.33 -5.57 20.21
CA LYS A 39 -12.31 -6.26 21.06
C LYS A 39 -12.89 -7.51 20.39
N ASN A 40 -12.87 -7.58 19.06
CA ASN A 40 -13.25 -8.78 18.33
C ASN A 40 -12.11 -9.81 18.40
N SER A 41 -12.39 -10.98 18.96
CA SER A 41 -11.39 -12.02 19.18
C SER A 41 -10.76 -12.55 17.88
N ILE A 42 -11.51 -12.56 16.78
CA ILE A 42 -11.00 -12.97 15.46
C ILE A 42 -9.98 -11.92 14.97
N THR A 43 -10.31 -10.63 15.04
CA THR A 43 -9.41 -9.54 14.65
C THR A 43 -8.17 -9.50 15.53
N LEU A 44 -8.34 -9.68 16.84
CA LEU A 44 -7.24 -9.76 17.80
C LEU A 44 -6.28 -10.92 17.47
N THR A 45 -6.81 -12.08 17.07
CA THR A 45 -5.98 -13.21 16.62
C THR A 45 -5.11 -12.84 15.43
N GLY A 46 -5.66 -12.19 14.42
CA GLY A 46 -4.91 -11.70 13.27
C GLY A 46 -3.85 -10.67 13.65
N PHE A 47 -4.17 -9.75 14.55
CA PHE A 47 -3.22 -8.75 15.04
C PHE A 47 -2.07 -9.39 15.83
N ILE A 48 -2.35 -10.33 16.73
CA ILE A 48 -1.32 -11.06 17.48
C ILE A 48 -0.43 -11.85 16.50
N ALA A 49 -1.04 -12.56 15.54
CA ALA A 49 -0.31 -13.30 14.52
C ALA A 49 0.60 -12.38 13.69
N PHE A 50 0.13 -11.18 13.33
CA PHE A 50 0.94 -10.16 12.65
C PHE A 50 2.15 -9.74 13.50
N VAL A 51 1.94 -9.35 14.75
CA VAL A 51 3.02 -8.88 15.64
C VAL A 51 4.08 -9.97 15.85
N VAL A 52 3.65 -11.18 16.21
CA VAL A 52 4.56 -12.31 16.45
C VAL A 52 5.34 -12.65 15.18
N SER A 53 4.67 -12.70 14.04
CA SER A 53 5.30 -13.00 12.75
C SER A 53 6.25 -11.89 12.29
N ALA A 54 5.95 -10.62 12.56
CA ALA A 54 6.83 -9.51 12.23
C ALA A 54 8.16 -9.62 12.99
N PHE A 55 8.13 -9.97 14.30
CA PHE A 55 9.33 -10.25 15.07
C PHE A 55 10.10 -11.45 14.50
N PHE A 56 9.40 -12.52 14.13
CA PHE A 56 10.01 -13.71 13.56
C PHE A 56 10.68 -13.40 12.21
N PHE A 57 10.00 -12.75 11.28
CA PHE A 57 10.54 -12.41 9.96
C PHE A 57 11.60 -11.33 9.99
N HIS A 58 11.63 -10.49 11.01
CA HIS A 58 12.75 -9.60 11.25
C HIS A 58 14.07 -10.35 11.45
N ARG A 59 14.03 -11.49 12.14
CA ARG A 59 15.20 -12.36 12.42
C ARG A 59 15.45 -13.37 11.31
N HIS A 60 14.40 -14.01 10.78
CA HIS A 60 14.45 -15.12 9.84
C HIS A 60 13.85 -14.73 8.49
N ARG A 61 14.72 -14.60 7.51
CA ARG A 61 14.32 -14.18 6.17
C ARG A 61 14.22 -15.38 5.25
N PHE A 62 13.01 -15.76 4.87
CA PHE A 62 12.77 -16.80 3.86
C PHE A 62 12.90 -16.21 2.45
N THR A 63 14.13 -15.89 2.07
CA THR A 63 14.41 -15.12 0.85
C THR A 63 13.94 -15.81 -0.43
N VAL A 64 14.06 -17.13 -0.54
CA VAL A 64 13.60 -17.88 -1.75
C VAL A 64 12.09 -17.74 -1.94
N ILE A 65 11.30 -17.89 -0.87
CA ILE A 65 9.85 -17.73 -0.90
C ILE A 65 9.50 -16.28 -1.28
N TYR A 66 10.22 -15.31 -0.73
CA TYR A 66 10.05 -13.91 -1.10
C TYR A 66 10.34 -13.66 -2.57
N VAL A 67 11.51 -14.08 -3.05
CA VAL A 67 11.91 -13.90 -4.46
C VAL A 67 10.88 -14.55 -5.38
N PHE A 68 10.41 -15.75 -5.05
CA PHE A 68 9.35 -16.40 -5.84
C PHE A 68 8.07 -15.56 -5.90
N GLY A 69 7.53 -15.11 -4.76
CA GLY A 69 6.33 -14.27 -4.71
C GLY A 69 6.53 -12.93 -5.42
N HIS A 70 7.72 -12.34 -5.31
CA HIS A 70 8.11 -11.09 -5.97
C HIS A 70 8.08 -11.24 -7.51
N GLU A 71 8.79 -12.22 -8.04
CA GLU A 71 8.85 -12.46 -9.49
C GLU A 71 7.49 -12.88 -10.07
N LEU A 72 6.74 -13.68 -9.30
CA LEU A 72 5.40 -14.09 -9.72
C LEU A 72 4.42 -12.92 -9.74
N THR A 73 4.59 -11.95 -8.82
CA THR A 73 3.77 -10.72 -8.82
C THR A 73 4.06 -9.87 -10.06
N HIS A 74 5.33 -9.70 -10.44
CA HIS A 74 5.68 -9.07 -11.70
C HIS A 74 5.02 -9.75 -12.89
N TRP A 75 5.13 -11.06 -12.97
CA TRP A 75 4.56 -11.86 -14.05
C TRP A 75 3.02 -11.74 -14.09
N ALA A 76 2.35 -11.92 -12.97
CA ALA A 76 0.89 -11.85 -12.87
C ALA A 76 0.37 -10.45 -13.25
N THR A 77 1.01 -9.40 -12.73
CA THR A 77 0.65 -8.02 -13.08
C THR A 77 0.89 -7.74 -14.55
N ALA A 78 2.00 -8.22 -15.14
CA ALA A 78 2.25 -8.07 -16.56
C ALA A 78 1.15 -8.74 -17.39
N LYS A 79 0.66 -9.92 -16.99
CA LYS A 79 -0.46 -10.60 -17.64
C LYS A 79 -1.76 -9.79 -17.54
N LEU A 80 -2.05 -9.18 -16.39
CA LEU A 80 -3.21 -8.29 -16.22
C LEU A 80 -3.14 -7.07 -17.16
N PHE A 81 -1.94 -6.58 -17.47
CA PHE A 81 -1.71 -5.50 -18.42
C PHE A 81 -1.51 -6.01 -19.87
N PHE A 82 -1.84 -7.27 -20.14
CA PHE A 82 -1.71 -7.89 -21.47
C PHE A 82 -0.31 -7.79 -22.07
N LYS A 83 0.73 -7.81 -21.21
CA LYS A 83 2.12 -7.76 -21.66
C LYS A 83 2.67 -9.15 -21.96
N LYS A 84 3.58 -9.23 -22.94
CA LYS A 84 4.35 -10.45 -23.17
C LYS A 84 5.30 -10.68 -22.01
N THR A 85 5.33 -11.91 -21.50
CA THR A 85 6.24 -12.35 -20.45
C THR A 85 7.06 -13.54 -20.95
N GLY A 86 8.32 -13.61 -20.55
CA GLY A 86 9.19 -14.74 -20.78
C GLY A 86 9.36 -15.61 -19.54
N ARG A 87 10.60 -16.03 -19.29
CA ARG A 87 10.94 -16.95 -18.18
C ARG A 87 11.00 -16.23 -16.85
N ILE A 88 10.52 -16.92 -15.80
CA ILE A 88 10.73 -16.54 -14.41
C ILE A 88 11.94 -17.33 -13.90
N ARG A 89 12.90 -16.65 -13.30
CA ARG A 89 14.06 -17.25 -12.64
C ARG A 89 14.04 -16.87 -11.16
N VAL A 90 14.17 -17.86 -10.30
CA VAL A 90 14.14 -17.68 -8.85
C VAL A 90 15.43 -18.26 -8.26
N GLY A 91 16.21 -17.41 -7.62
CA GLY A 91 17.40 -17.78 -6.89
C GLY A 91 17.24 -17.60 -5.37
N ARG A 92 18.29 -17.82 -4.62
CA ARG A 92 18.27 -17.68 -3.17
C ARG A 92 18.16 -16.22 -2.70
N LEU A 93 18.79 -15.29 -3.39
CA LEU A 93 18.88 -13.88 -3.01
C LEU A 93 18.37 -12.92 -4.10
N SER A 94 18.19 -13.41 -5.31
CA SER A 94 17.76 -12.61 -6.45
C SER A 94 16.92 -13.44 -7.41
N GLY A 95 16.04 -12.78 -8.15
CA GLY A 95 15.25 -13.37 -9.22
C GLY A 95 15.18 -12.43 -10.41
N SER A 96 14.54 -12.87 -11.47
CA SER A 96 14.22 -12.05 -12.62
C SER A 96 13.04 -12.59 -13.39
N THR A 97 12.17 -11.70 -13.83
CA THR A 97 11.06 -12.01 -14.73
C THR A 97 11.23 -11.24 -16.02
N GLU A 98 11.29 -11.95 -17.14
CA GLU A 98 11.38 -11.33 -18.45
C GLU A 98 10.02 -10.72 -18.82
N ILE A 99 9.96 -9.38 -18.96
CA ILE A 99 8.74 -8.66 -19.31
C ILE A 99 9.04 -7.67 -20.42
N TYR A 100 8.24 -7.72 -21.47
CA TYR A 100 8.38 -6.83 -22.62
C TYR A 100 7.47 -5.60 -22.44
N ASN A 101 8.03 -4.40 -22.57
CA ASN A 101 7.31 -3.13 -22.41
C ASN A 101 6.66 -2.97 -21.01
N THR A 102 7.48 -3.05 -19.95
CA THR A 102 7.05 -2.84 -18.59
C THR A 102 6.54 -1.41 -18.36
N ASN A 103 5.75 -1.22 -17.30
CA ASN A 103 5.29 0.08 -16.81
C ASN A 103 5.45 0.16 -15.28
N ILE A 104 5.20 1.33 -14.71
CA ILE A 104 5.37 1.56 -13.28
C ILE A 104 4.55 0.61 -12.40
N ALA A 105 3.31 0.31 -12.79
CA ALA A 105 2.44 -0.58 -12.03
C ALA A 105 3.01 -2.00 -12.00
N ILE A 106 3.56 -2.49 -13.12
CA ILE A 106 4.19 -3.81 -13.20
C ILE A 106 5.49 -3.82 -12.40
N THR A 107 6.33 -2.79 -12.58
CA THR A 107 7.65 -2.70 -11.93
C THR A 107 7.53 -2.59 -10.40
N LEU A 108 6.56 -1.85 -9.89
CA LEU A 108 6.39 -1.66 -8.45
C LEU A 108 5.30 -2.57 -7.82
N ALA A 109 4.69 -3.46 -8.62
CA ALA A 109 3.65 -4.38 -8.14
C ALA A 109 4.07 -5.22 -6.92
N PRO A 110 5.26 -5.84 -6.87
CA PRO A 110 5.64 -6.69 -5.74
C PRO A 110 5.71 -5.96 -4.41
N TYR A 111 5.96 -4.65 -4.44
CA TYR A 111 6.04 -3.82 -3.24
C TYR A 111 4.65 -3.35 -2.75
N ASN A 112 3.66 -3.33 -3.64
CA ASN A 112 2.29 -2.90 -3.35
C ASN A 112 1.33 -4.05 -3.11
N SER A 113 1.55 -5.19 -3.77
CA SER A 113 0.62 -6.31 -3.77
C SER A 113 1.14 -7.44 -2.87
N PRO A 114 0.54 -7.65 -1.71
CA PRO A 114 0.92 -8.74 -0.79
C PRO A 114 0.48 -10.10 -1.35
N PHE A 115 1.27 -10.67 -2.24
CA PHE A 115 0.95 -11.87 -3.01
C PHE A 115 0.38 -13.01 -2.15
N TYR A 116 1.05 -13.38 -1.07
CA TYR A 116 0.60 -14.47 -0.20
C TYR A 116 -0.70 -14.17 0.53
N LEU A 117 -0.90 -12.92 0.94
CA LEU A 117 -2.18 -12.48 1.50
C LEU A 117 -3.30 -12.61 0.47
N MET A 118 -3.06 -12.19 -0.76
CA MET A 118 -4.06 -12.33 -1.85
C MET A 118 -4.43 -13.79 -2.10
N VAL A 119 -3.46 -14.71 -2.04
CA VAL A 119 -3.72 -16.15 -2.13
C VAL A 119 -4.60 -16.62 -0.97
N VAL A 120 -4.28 -16.25 0.27
CA VAL A 120 -5.07 -16.63 1.45
C VAL A 120 -6.51 -16.13 1.34
N VAL A 121 -6.68 -14.85 1.03
CA VAL A 121 -8.01 -14.22 0.90
C VAL A 121 -8.78 -14.80 -0.28
N GLY A 122 -8.11 -15.05 -1.41
CA GLY A 122 -8.71 -15.65 -2.59
C GLY A 122 -9.20 -17.08 -2.34
N VAL A 123 -8.38 -17.93 -1.73
CA VAL A 123 -8.75 -19.31 -1.37
C VAL A 123 -9.92 -19.31 -0.38
N PHE A 124 -9.86 -18.45 0.65
CA PHE A 124 -10.97 -18.33 1.59
C PHE A 124 -12.25 -17.83 0.91
N GLY A 125 -12.16 -16.77 0.08
CA GLY A 125 -13.33 -16.26 -0.66
C GLY A 125 -13.97 -17.32 -1.55
N ILE A 126 -13.16 -18.11 -2.25
CA ILE A 126 -13.67 -19.24 -3.06
C ILE A 126 -14.33 -20.29 -2.16
N SER A 127 -13.75 -20.61 -1.00
CA SER A 127 -14.33 -21.60 -0.08
C SER A 127 -15.73 -21.20 0.42
N GLN A 128 -16.00 -19.87 0.53
CA GLN A 128 -17.31 -19.36 0.94
C GLN A 128 -18.44 -19.67 -0.08
N LEU A 129 -18.09 -19.95 -1.32
CA LEU A 129 -19.07 -20.37 -2.34
C LEU A 129 -19.60 -21.77 -2.08
N PHE A 130 -18.87 -22.60 -1.32
CA PHE A 130 -19.19 -24.00 -1.06
C PHE A 130 -19.58 -24.25 0.40
N VAL A 131 -19.08 -23.46 1.32
CA VAL A 131 -19.29 -23.62 2.77
C VAL A 131 -19.67 -22.28 3.39
N TYR A 132 -20.97 -22.02 3.46
CA TYR A 132 -21.49 -20.80 4.09
C TYR A 132 -22.65 -21.12 5.03
N PRO A 133 -22.67 -20.57 6.27
CA PRO A 133 -21.62 -19.78 6.92
C PRO A 133 -20.38 -20.61 7.26
N SER A 134 -19.21 -19.96 7.21
CA SER A 134 -17.98 -20.64 7.61
C SER A 134 -18.00 -21.02 9.09
N PRO A 135 -17.43 -22.17 9.46
CA PRO A 135 -17.24 -22.51 10.86
C PRO A 135 -16.31 -21.52 11.56
N LEU A 136 -16.58 -21.26 12.84
CA LEU A 136 -15.84 -20.24 13.62
C LEU A 136 -14.32 -20.46 13.62
N TRP A 137 -13.86 -21.72 13.70
CA TRP A 137 -12.42 -22.03 13.65
C TRP A 137 -11.75 -21.57 12.34
N ALA A 138 -12.49 -21.63 11.21
CA ALA A 138 -11.97 -21.18 9.91
C ALA A 138 -11.75 -19.66 9.90
N ALA A 139 -12.65 -18.89 10.53
CA ALA A 139 -12.50 -17.44 10.67
C ALA A 139 -11.23 -17.08 11.47
N TYR A 140 -10.97 -17.77 12.59
CA TYR A 140 -9.75 -17.61 13.37
C TYR A 140 -8.49 -17.97 12.57
N MET A 141 -8.53 -19.12 11.89
CA MET A 141 -7.41 -19.58 11.06
C MET A 141 -7.07 -18.58 9.95
N VAL A 142 -8.09 -18.12 9.22
CA VAL A 142 -7.88 -17.14 8.14
C VAL A 142 -7.36 -15.82 8.69
N SER A 143 -7.90 -15.34 9.81
CA SER A 143 -7.42 -14.11 10.44
C SER A 143 -5.94 -14.23 10.84
N ALA A 144 -5.54 -15.36 11.41
CA ALA A 144 -4.14 -15.63 11.74
C ALA A 144 -3.25 -15.64 10.48
N LEU A 145 -3.68 -16.35 9.41
CA LEU A 145 -2.95 -16.41 8.13
C LEU A 145 -2.83 -15.04 7.46
N VAL A 146 -3.87 -14.21 7.53
CA VAL A 146 -3.83 -12.81 7.08
C VAL A 146 -2.77 -12.04 7.84
N GLY A 147 -2.73 -12.14 9.17
CA GLY A 147 -1.71 -11.51 10.00
C GLY A 147 -0.30 -11.94 9.63
N VAL A 148 -0.06 -13.26 9.52
CA VAL A 148 1.25 -13.84 9.15
C VAL A 148 1.71 -13.37 7.76
N THR A 149 0.85 -13.48 6.75
CA THR A 149 1.22 -13.18 5.36
C THR A 149 1.41 -11.68 5.13
N TYR A 150 0.65 -10.84 5.84
CA TYR A 150 0.84 -9.40 5.78
C TYR A 150 2.11 -8.95 6.50
N ALA A 151 2.41 -9.54 7.66
CA ALA A 151 3.69 -9.30 8.35
C ALA A 151 4.87 -9.69 7.46
N TYR A 152 4.78 -10.83 6.77
CA TYR A 152 5.78 -11.28 5.82
C TYR A 152 6.00 -10.25 4.70
N HIS A 153 4.93 -9.77 4.07
CA HIS A 153 5.00 -8.75 3.04
C HIS A 153 5.68 -7.47 3.52
N ILE A 154 5.24 -6.91 4.66
CA ILE A 154 5.78 -5.66 5.19
C ILE A 154 7.26 -5.80 5.58
N MET A 155 7.63 -6.87 6.30
CA MET A 155 9.02 -7.06 6.76
C MET A 155 9.98 -7.24 5.59
N LEU A 156 9.59 -7.97 4.56
CA LEU A 156 10.44 -8.18 3.39
C LEU A 156 10.47 -6.97 2.45
N ASN A 157 9.39 -6.19 2.36
CA ASN A 157 9.44 -4.90 1.69
C ASN A 157 10.42 -3.95 2.37
N ILE A 158 10.37 -3.83 3.71
CA ILE A 158 11.32 -3.00 4.47
C ILE A 158 12.76 -3.47 4.19
N PHE A 159 12.97 -4.78 4.11
CA PHE A 159 14.28 -5.33 3.78
C PHE A 159 14.72 -4.99 2.35
N ALA A 160 13.84 -5.20 1.35
CA ALA A 160 14.11 -4.90 -0.05
C ALA A 160 14.38 -3.41 -0.27
N LEU A 161 13.61 -2.52 0.37
CA LEU A 161 13.79 -1.06 0.28
C LEU A 161 15.13 -0.55 0.85
N ARG A 162 15.78 -1.33 1.73
CA ARG A 162 17.12 -1.02 2.26
C ARG A 162 18.25 -1.43 1.31
N GLN A 163 17.97 -2.20 0.28
CA GLN A 163 18.94 -2.64 -0.71
C GLN A 163 18.87 -1.76 -1.96
N ALA A 164 19.92 -1.82 -2.78
CA ALA A 164 19.88 -1.25 -4.12
C ALA A 164 18.99 -2.13 -5.00
N GLN A 165 17.79 -1.64 -5.31
CA GLN A 165 16.81 -2.33 -6.16
C GLN A 165 16.66 -1.57 -7.47
N SER A 166 16.90 -2.24 -8.60
CA SER A 166 16.75 -1.67 -9.94
C SER A 166 15.35 -1.12 -10.20
N ASP A 167 14.33 -1.76 -9.66
CA ASP A 167 12.92 -1.39 -9.82
C ASP A 167 12.63 0.00 -9.24
N LEU A 168 13.26 0.33 -8.10
CA LEU A 168 13.07 1.62 -7.44
C LEU A 168 13.83 2.73 -8.15
N GLU A 169 14.98 2.40 -8.76
CA GLU A 169 15.83 3.37 -9.44
C GLU A 169 15.28 3.76 -10.80
N LEU A 170 14.55 2.85 -11.47
CA LEU A 170 14.02 3.06 -12.81
C LEU A 170 13.12 4.31 -12.93
N TYR A 171 12.32 4.59 -11.89
CA TYR A 171 11.42 5.75 -11.83
C TYR A 171 11.89 6.83 -10.85
N GLY A 172 13.04 6.63 -10.23
CA GLY A 172 13.56 7.48 -9.16
C GLY A 172 13.03 7.07 -7.79
N ARG A 173 13.96 6.95 -6.83
CA ARG A 173 13.71 6.34 -5.52
C ARG A 173 12.59 7.01 -4.72
N VAL A 174 12.57 8.35 -4.69
CA VAL A 174 11.54 9.11 -3.94
C VAL A 174 10.15 8.90 -4.52
N PHE A 175 10.02 8.92 -5.85
CA PHE A 175 8.76 8.68 -6.53
C PHE A 175 8.27 7.23 -6.31
N SER A 176 9.18 6.26 -6.43
CA SER A 176 8.86 4.84 -6.18
C SER A 176 8.38 4.61 -4.75
N LEU A 177 9.04 5.22 -3.76
CA LEU A 177 8.61 5.16 -2.35
C LEU A 177 7.23 5.79 -2.13
N ALA A 178 6.95 6.95 -2.74
CA ALA A 178 5.63 7.58 -2.68
C ALA A 178 4.54 6.70 -3.30
N PHE A 179 4.83 6.08 -4.44
CA PHE A 179 3.93 5.14 -5.11
C PHE A 179 3.65 3.89 -4.25
N ILE A 180 4.70 3.32 -3.64
CA ILE A 180 4.59 2.15 -2.76
C ILE A 180 3.78 2.50 -1.50
N LEU A 181 4.03 3.64 -0.90
CA LEU A 181 3.28 4.08 0.29
C LEU A 181 1.78 4.26 -0.02
N ALA A 182 1.46 4.96 -1.11
CA ALA A 182 0.08 5.16 -1.54
C ALA A 182 -0.61 3.82 -1.89
N GLY A 183 0.07 2.94 -2.60
CA GLY A 183 -0.45 1.62 -2.97
C GLY A 183 -0.73 0.71 -1.77
N ASN A 184 0.20 0.66 -0.80
CA ASN A 184 -0.02 -0.11 0.43
C ASN A 184 -1.15 0.48 1.30
N ALA A 185 -1.25 1.81 1.39
CA ALA A 185 -2.36 2.47 2.11
C ALA A 185 -3.71 2.18 1.44
N LEU A 186 -3.78 2.23 0.10
CA LEU A 186 -4.97 1.86 -0.66
C LEU A 186 -5.36 0.40 -0.44
N PHE A 187 -4.37 -0.51 -0.52
CA PHE A 187 -4.61 -1.93 -0.30
C PHE A 187 -5.14 -2.21 1.10
N LEU A 188 -4.54 -1.60 2.12
CA LEU A 188 -4.99 -1.72 3.52
C LEU A 188 -6.41 -1.17 3.71
N LEU A 189 -6.71 0.01 3.15
CA LEU A 189 -8.05 0.59 3.20
C LEU A 189 -9.09 -0.35 2.58
N LEU A 190 -8.83 -0.85 1.37
CA LEU A 190 -9.73 -1.77 0.69
C LEU A 190 -9.94 -3.08 1.47
N ALA A 191 -8.87 -3.64 2.04
CA ALA A 191 -8.96 -4.84 2.87
C ALA A 191 -9.82 -4.62 4.11
N LEU A 192 -9.66 -3.49 4.80
CA LEU A 192 -10.46 -3.12 5.97
C LEU A 192 -11.93 -2.87 5.59
N LEU A 193 -12.19 -2.17 4.48
CA LEU A 193 -13.55 -1.92 3.98
C LEU A 193 -14.29 -3.22 3.63
N ILE A 194 -13.60 -4.16 2.97
CA ILE A 194 -14.17 -5.48 2.66
C ILE A 194 -14.45 -6.27 3.94
N ALA A 195 -13.54 -6.23 4.90
CA ALA A 195 -13.67 -6.97 6.16
C ALA A 195 -14.77 -6.42 7.09
N THR A 196 -15.00 -5.10 7.08
CA THR A 196 -15.89 -4.42 8.04
C THR A 196 -17.17 -3.87 7.44
N ALA A 197 -17.25 -3.78 6.11
CA ALA A 197 -18.36 -3.16 5.35
C ALA A 197 -18.62 -1.68 5.71
N GLN A 198 -17.64 -0.96 6.29
CA GLN A 198 -17.76 0.44 6.73
C GLN A 198 -17.58 1.46 5.60
N TRP A 199 -18.17 1.22 4.43
CA TRP A 199 -18.04 2.06 3.24
C TRP A 199 -18.59 3.47 3.43
N LYS A 200 -19.72 3.60 4.16
CA LYS A 200 -20.35 4.91 4.43
C LYS A 200 -19.46 5.76 5.34
N ASP A 201 -18.92 5.16 6.40
CA ASP A 201 -18.06 5.85 7.36
C ASP A 201 -16.74 6.30 6.70
N ALA A 202 -16.16 5.47 5.85
CA ALA A 202 -14.99 5.83 5.05
C ALA A 202 -15.28 6.98 4.07
N PHE A 203 -16.46 7.01 3.45
CA PHE A 203 -16.87 8.12 2.59
C PHE A 203 -17.07 9.42 3.39
N HIS A 204 -17.67 9.35 4.58
CA HIS A 204 -17.78 10.51 5.48
C HIS A 204 -16.41 11.00 5.96
N ALA A 205 -15.50 10.07 6.31
CA ALA A 205 -14.13 10.42 6.67
C ALA A 205 -13.40 11.12 5.52
N PHE A 206 -13.54 10.62 4.30
CA PHE A 206 -12.98 11.25 3.10
C PHE A 206 -13.49 12.68 2.88
N THR A 207 -14.82 12.88 2.92
CA THR A 207 -15.42 14.22 2.75
C THR A 207 -15.00 15.17 3.84
N LYS A 208 -14.97 14.74 5.09
CA LYS A 208 -14.49 15.54 6.22
C LYS A 208 -13.04 15.97 6.06
N LEU A 209 -12.16 15.06 5.65
CA LEU A 209 -10.74 15.37 5.42
C LEU A 209 -10.55 16.36 4.27
N LEU A 210 -11.34 16.25 3.19
CA LEU A 210 -11.31 17.22 2.08
C LEU A 210 -11.74 18.63 2.55
N ILE A 211 -12.80 18.73 3.35
CA ILE A 211 -13.27 20.00 3.88
C ILE A 211 -12.19 20.63 4.78
N LEU A 212 -11.62 19.86 5.70
CA LEU A 212 -10.55 20.34 6.59
C LEU A 212 -9.33 20.86 5.81
N GLN A 213 -8.94 20.15 4.73
CA GLN A 213 -7.82 20.60 3.89
C GLN A 213 -8.18 21.87 3.11
N TRP A 214 -9.41 21.98 2.61
CA TRP A 214 -9.89 23.18 1.93
C TRP A 214 -9.90 24.40 2.86
N ASP A 215 -10.39 24.25 4.08
CA ASP A 215 -10.40 25.31 5.07
C ASP A 215 -8.99 25.73 5.49
N ALA A 216 -8.07 24.76 5.65
CA ALA A 216 -6.66 25.04 5.91
C ALA A 216 -6.01 25.83 4.74
N LEU A 217 -6.27 25.45 3.50
CA LEU A 217 -5.76 26.17 2.32
C LEU A 217 -6.31 27.60 2.24
N ARG A 218 -7.61 27.80 2.54
CA ARG A 218 -8.22 29.14 2.62
C ARG A 218 -7.57 29.99 3.70
N ALA A 219 -7.35 29.43 4.90
CA ALA A 219 -6.72 30.15 5.98
C ALA A 219 -5.28 30.59 5.63
N ILE A 220 -4.49 29.68 5.00
CA ILE A 220 -3.14 30.01 4.52
C ILE A 220 -3.19 31.11 3.45
N ALA A 221 -4.09 31.00 2.48
CA ALA A 221 -4.23 32.00 1.42
C ALA A 221 -4.62 33.38 1.97
N HIS A 222 -5.53 33.42 2.94
CA HIS A 222 -5.93 34.65 3.64
C HIS A 222 -4.76 35.26 4.40
N GLY A 223 -4.04 34.47 5.21
CA GLY A 223 -2.87 34.96 5.95
C GLY A 223 -1.75 35.46 5.05
N LEU A 224 -1.49 34.81 3.91
CA LEU A 224 -0.55 35.29 2.91
C LEU A 224 -1.00 36.61 2.27
N HIS A 225 -2.28 36.76 1.98
CA HIS A 225 -2.85 38.01 1.43
C HIS A 225 -2.69 39.16 2.42
N GLU A 226 -3.05 38.95 3.69
CA GLU A 226 -2.87 39.97 4.75
C GLU A 226 -1.39 40.35 4.94
N ALA A 227 -0.48 39.37 4.98
CA ALA A 227 0.94 39.63 5.12
C ALA A 227 1.49 40.43 3.95
N LEU A 228 1.09 40.14 2.74
CA LEU A 228 1.47 40.90 1.54
C LEU A 228 0.89 42.32 1.56
N HIS A 229 -0.38 42.48 1.98
CA HIS A 229 -1.02 43.79 2.08
C HIS A 229 -0.30 44.68 3.10
N ASN A 230 -0.01 44.17 4.30
CA ASN A 230 0.72 44.88 5.33
C ASN A 230 2.12 45.26 4.88
N TYR A 231 2.84 44.35 4.21
CA TYR A 231 4.17 44.63 3.66
C TYR A 231 4.15 45.75 2.59
N MET A 232 3.11 45.86 1.79
CA MET A 232 2.97 46.92 0.80
C MET A 232 2.57 48.26 1.41
N THR A 233 1.77 48.27 2.49
CA THR A 233 1.36 49.49 3.21
C THR A 233 2.47 50.09 4.06
N ASP A 234 3.34 49.28 4.66
CA ASP A 234 4.50 49.73 5.45
C ASP A 234 5.62 50.37 4.60
N LYS A 235 5.56 50.26 3.29
CA LYS A 235 6.55 50.83 2.37
C LYS A 235 6.10 52.13 1.70
N GLN A 236 4.89 52.60 1.98
CA GLN A 236 4.37 53.90 1.55
C GLN A 236 4.49 54.92 2.66
#